data_5bf742638de7148f57423b7ade280263
#
_entry.id   5bf742638de7148f57423b7ade280263
#
_cell.length_a   1.000
_cell.length_b   1.000
_cell.length_c   1.000
_cell.angle_alpha   90.00
_cell.angle_beta   90.00
_cell.angle_gamma   90.00
#
_symmetry.space_group_name_H-M   'P 1'
#
loop_
_entity.id
_entity.type
_entity.pdbx_description
1 polymer ?
#
loop_
_entity_poly.entity_id
_entity_poly.type
_entity_poly.pdbx_seq_one_letter_code
_entity_poly.pdbx_strand_id
1 'polypeptide(L)'
;NEVEPLFTDREIRVRSDNLLMLRYHSEEELQEAMENEVAQLGYDSRLIHQSQASAISSLAAQVNNAANRQRAGLEEDRELSRKIHNLRQRLRRSEKSLAGLKARELSIRATFERDLERYRYLANGGSPGTSELN
;
A
#
# COMPACT_ATOMS: atom_id res chain seq x y z
N ASN A 1 6.92 3.40 40.49
CA ASN A 1 5.47 3.57 40.41
C ASN A 1 4.96 3.13 39.04
N GLU A 2 4.51 1.90 38.98
CA GLU A 2 3.90 1.38 37.77
C GLU A 2 2.49 1.91 37.65
N VAL A 3 2.18 2.45 36.49
CA VAL A 3 0.81 2.85 36.15
C VAL A 3 0.08 1.62 35.68
N GLU A 4 -0.97 1.25 36.36
CA GLU A 4 -1.80 0.14 35.93
C GLU A 4 -2.51 0.52 34.62
N PRO A 5 -2.56 -0.39 33.64
CA PRO A 5 -3.31 -0.12 32.43
C PRO A 5 -4.80 0.07 32.74
N LEU A 6 -5.44 0.99 32.03
CA LEU A 6 -6.87 1.26 32.18
C LEU A 6 -7.72 0.04 31.86
N PHE A 7 -7.24 -0.83 31.00
CA PHE A 7 -7.94 -2.03 30.56
C PHE A 7 -7.02 -3.24 30.58
N THR A 8 -7.55 -4.38 30.98
CA THR A 8 -6.85 -5.66 30.85
C THR A 8 -6.82 -6.07 29.38
N ASP A 9 -5.93 -7.03 29.05
CA ASP A 9 -5.84 -7.58 27.70
C ASP A 9 -7.17 -8.18 27.25
N ARG A 10 -7.89 -8.84 28.18
CA ARG A 10 -9.20 -9.40 27.88
C ARG A 10 -10.23 -8.31 27.55
N GLU A 11 -10.23 -7.23 28.32
CA GLU A 11 -11.15 -6.10 28.07
C GLU A 11 -10.88 -5.46 26.71
N ILE A 12 -9.60 -5.34 26.31
CA ILE A 12 -9.21 -4.84 25.01
C ILE A 12 -9.73 -5.77 23.90
N ARG A 13 -9.61 -7.09 24.09
CA ARG A 13 -10.11 -8.07 23.11
C ARG A 13 -11.63 -8.02 23.00
N VAL A 14 -12.33 -7.91 24.12
CA VAL A 14 -13.81 -7.79 24.12
C VAL A 14 -14.24 -6.55 23.34
N ARG A 15 -13.59 -5.41 23.57
CA ARG A 15 -13.89 -4.18 22.85
C ARG A 15 -13.62 -4.30 21.35
N SER A 16 -12.50 -4.90 21.00
CA SER A 16 -12.13 -5.12 19.60
C SER A 16 -13.17 -6.01 18.91
N ASP A 17 -13.58 -7.11 19.56
CA ASP A 17 -14.58 -8.03 19.01
C ASP A 17 -15.93 -7.35 18.85
N ASN A 18 -16.36 -6.57 19.85
CA ASN A 18 -17.62 -5.84 19.76
C ASN A 18 -17.61 -4.81 18.64
N LEU A 19 -16.50 -4.11 18.45
CA LEU A 19 -16.35 -3.15 17.36
C LEU A 19 -16.40 -3.84 16.00
N LEU A 20 -15.78 -5.01 15.87
CA LEU A 20 -15.81 -5.79 14.66
C LEU A 20 -17.23 -6.15 14.26
N MET A 21 -18.02 -6.65 15.25
CA MET A 21 -19.41 -7.06 15.02
C MET A 21 -20.34 -5.86 14.77
N LEU A 22 -20.02 -4.69 15.31
CA LEU A 22 -20.77 -3.47 15.05
C LEU A 22 -20.44 -2.88 13.67
N ARG A 23 -19.19 -3.03 13.22
CA ARG A 23 -18.72 -2.47 11.96
C ARG A 23 -19.27 -3.22 10.76
N TYR A 24 -19.35 -4.54 10.86
CA TYR A 24 -19.76 -5.41 9.75
C TYR A 24 -20.95 -6.26 10.17
N HIS A 25 -21.99 -6.29 9.34
CA HIS A 25 -23.20 -7.05 9.57
C HIS A 25 -23.18 -8.41 8.87
N SER A 26 -22.23 -8.63 7.98
CA SER A 26 -22.07 -9.89 7.23
C SER A 26 -20.63 -10.05 6.77
N GLU A 27 -20.26 -11.29 6.40
CA GLU A 27 -18.94 -11.56 5.79
C GLU A 27 -18.77 -10.82 4.47
N GLU A 28 -19.85 -10.74 3.69
CA GLU A 28 -19.86 -10.04 2.41
C GLU A 28 -19.55 -8.56 2.58
N GLU A 29 -20.09 -7.95 3.62
CA GLU A 29 -19.84 -6.53 3.94
C GLU A 29 -18.37 -6.31 4.30
N LEU A 30 -17.78 -7.23 5.07
CA LEU A 30 -16.37 -7.19 5.44
C LEU A 30 -15.47 -7.35 4.20
N GLN A 31 -15.77 -8.31 3.34
CA GLN A 31 -15.01 -8.54 2.11
C GLN A 31 -15.12 -7.35 1.16
N GLU A 32 -16.31 -6.77 1.03
CA GLU A 32 -16.52 -5.58 0.21
C GLU A 32 -15.68 -4.40 0.70
N ALA A 33 -15.58 -4.21 2.01
CA ALA A 33 -14.72 -3.18 2.58
C ALA A 33 -13.25 -3.39 2.22
N MET A 34 -12.78 -4.64 2.26
CA MET A 34 -11.41 -4.98 1.84
C MET A 34 -11.21 -4.68 0.35
N GLU A 35 -12.13 -5.14 -0.49
CA GLU A 35 -12.04 -4.94 -1.94
C GLU A 35 -12.00 -3.46 -2.30
N ASN A 36 -12.77 -2.63 -1.58
CA ASN A 36 -12.79 -1.19 -1.80
C ASN A 36 -11.44 -0.55 -1.44
N GLU A 37 -10.83 -0.95 -0.33
CA GLU A 37 -9.50 -0.44 0.05
C GLU A 37 -8.43 -0.88 -0.95
N VAL A 38 -8.45 -2.14 -1.37
CA VAL A 38 -7.50 -2.67 -2.36
C VAL A 38 -7.71 -1.99 -3.72
N ALA A 39 -8.95 -1.74 -4.11
CA ALA A 39 -9.27 -1.05 -5.36
C ALA A 39 -8.69 0.38 -5.38
N GLN A 40 -8.72 1.08 -4.24
CA GLN A 40 -8.12 2.41 -4.13
C GLN A 40 -6.61 2.37 -4.37
N LEU A 41 -5.93 1.37 -3.79
CA LEU A 41 -4.49 1.19 -4.03
C LEU A 41 -4.20 0.86 -5.49
N GLY A 42 -5.07 0.07 -6.13
CA GLY A 42 -4.96 -0.25 -7.55
C GLY A 42 -5.09 0.99 -8.43
N TYR A 43 -5.99 1.90 -8.08
CA TYR A 43 -6.12 3.18 -8.76
C TYR A 43 -4.83 4.01 -8.63
N ASP A 44 -4.31 4.14 -7.41
CA ASP A 44 -3.07 4.87 -7.15
C ASP A 44 -1.90 4.26 -7.91
N SER A 45 -1.83 2.94 -7.95
CA SER A 45 -0.80 2.19 -8.70
C SER A 45 -0.85 2.51 -10.20
N ARG A 46 -2.05 2.55 -10.79
CA ARG A 46 -2.22 2.90 -12.21
C ARG A 46 -1.73 4.30 -12.52
N LEU A 47 -2.01 5.26 -11.64
CA LEU A 47 -1.52 6.64 -11.81
C LEU A 47 0.01 6.70 -11.81
N ILE A 48 0.64 5.95 -10.91
CA ILE A 48 2.11 5.89 -10.85
C ILE A 48 2.67 5.24 -12.12
N HIS A 49 2.06 4.15 -12.60
CA HIS A 49 2.49 3.49 -13.84
C HIS A 49 2.36 4.41 -15.05
N GLN A 50 1.30 5.21 -15.14
CA GLN A 50 1.15 6.20 -16.21
C GLN A 50 2.25 7.26 -16.13
N SER A 51 2.54 7.73 -14.93
CA SER A 51 3.63 8.70 -14.72
C SER A 51 4.98 8.11 -15.08
N GLN A 52 5.23 6.83 -14.75
CA GLN A 52 6.45 6.12 -15.12
C GLN A 52 6.60 6.00 -16.64
N ALA A 53 5.52 5.62 -17.34
CA ALA A 53 5.54 5.48 -18.78
C ALA A 53 5.93 6.80 -19.45
N SER A 54 5.38 7.91 -18.97
CA SER A 54 5.73 9.25 -19.46
C SER A 54 7.21 9.58 -19.18
N ALA A 55 7.69 9.29 -17.97
CA ALA A 55 9.08 9.55 -17.60
C ALA A 55 10.06 8.68 -18.39
N ILE A 56 9.73 7.42 -18.64
CA ILE A 56 10.55 6.49 -19.44
C ILE A 56 10.67 7.02 -20.88
N SER A 57 9.57 7.44 -21.47
CA SER A 57 9.56 8.00 -22.82
C SER A 57 10.42 9.26 -22.90
N SER A 58 10.27 10.17 -21.96
CA SER A 58 11.08 11.38 -21.85
C SER A 58 12.57 11.06 -21.66
N LEU A 59 12.87 10.11 -20.78
CA LEU A 59 14.26 9.70 -20.50
C LEU A 59 14.92 9.13 -21.76
N ALA A 60 14.22 8.27 -22.48
CA ALA A 60 14.73 7.69 -23.73
C ALA A 60 15.06 8.77 -24.75
N ALA A 61 14.18 9.77 -24.91
CA ALA A 61 14.40 10.89 -25.82
C ALA A 61 15.63 11.72 -25.42
N GLN A 62 15.78 12.01 -24.12
CA GLN A 62 16.89 12.81 -23.63
C GLN A 62 18.22 12.06 -23.71
N VAL A 63 18.23 10.76 -23.43
CA VAL A 63 19.43 9.92 -23.55
C VAL A 63 19.86 9.84 -25.01
N ASN A 64 18.92 9.68 -25.96
CA ASN A 64 19.22 9.68 -27.38
C ASN A 64 19.82 11.03 -27.83
N ASN A 65 19.28 12.13 -27.33
CA ASN A 65 19.78 13.46 -27.60
C ASN A 65 21.23 13.60 -27.11
N ALA A 66 21.50 13.17 -25.88
CA ALA A 66 22.86 13.20 -25.30
C ALA A 66 23.83 12.36 -26.12
N ALA A 67 23.44 11.17 -26.55
CA ALA A 67 24.27 10.29 -27.38
C ALA A 67 24.57 10.91 -28.74
N ASN A 68 23.58 11.54 -29.38
CA ASN A 68 23.75 12.20 -30.64
C ASN A 68 24.71 13.39 -30.54
N ARG A 69 24.62 14.18 -29.47
CA ARG A 69 25.53 15.28 -29.19
C ARG A 69 26.95 14.80 -29.00
N GLN A 70 27.14 13.71 -28.29
CA GLN A 70 28.45 13.10 -28.06
C GLN A 70 29.07 12.63 -29.38
N ARG A 71 28.31 11.97 -30.26
CA ARG A 71 28.78 11.52 -31.57
C ARG A 71 29.15 12.69 -32.47
N ALA A 72 28.47 13.82 -32.33
CA ALA A 72 28.77 15.03 -33.08
C ALA A 72 29.97 15.80 -32.52
N GLY A 73 30.56 15.33 -31.42
CA GLY A 73 31.71 15.98 -30.80
C GLY A 73 31.37 17.27 -30.06
N LEU A 74 30.10 17.47 -29.71
CA LEU A 74 29.67 18.63 -28.97
C LEU A 74 30.00 18.50 -27.49
N GLU A 75 30.19 19.64 -26.83
CA GLU A 75 30.42 19.69 -25.40
C GLU A 75 29.19 19.19 -24.65
N GLU A 76 29.41 18.71 -23.40
CA GLU A 76 28.33 18.27 -22.52
C GLU A 76 27.37 19.42 -22.25
N ASP A 77 26.10 19.17 -22.47
CA ASP A 77 25.02 20.07 -22.09
C ASP A 77 24.61 19.77 -20.64
N ARG A 78 24.97 20.68 -19.74
CA ARG A 78 24.69 20.50 -18.31
C ARG A 78 23.21 20.46 -18.00
N GLU A 79 22.42 21.23 -18.73
CA GLU A 79 20.96 21.23 -18.55
C GLU A 79 20.36 19.89 -18.97
N LEU A 80 20.82 19.32 -20.06
CA LEU A 80 20.40 18.01 -20.53
C LEU A 80 20.79 16.92 -19.54
N SER A 81 22.02 16.96 -19.03
CA SER A 81 22.49 16.00 -18.02
C SER A 81 21.63 16.07 -16.74
N ARG A 82 21.25 17.29 -16.34
CA ARG A 82 20.39 17.50 -15.18
C ARG A 82 18.99 16.93 -15.40
N LYS A 83 18.41 17.13 -16.57
CA LYS A 83 17.11 16.57 -16.95
C LYS A 83 17.13 15.04 -16.88
N ILE A 84 18.18 14.44 -17.43
CA ILE A 84 18.35 12.97 -17.38
C ILE A 84 18.45 12.48 -15.94
N HIS A 85 19.26 13.15 -15.12
CA HIS A 85 19.40 12.81 -13.70
C HIS A 85 18.05 12.90 -12.97
N ASN A 86 17.33 13.98 -13.17
CA ASN A 86 16.03 14.19 -12.52
C ASN A 86 14.98 13.15 -12.93
N LEU A 87 14.96 12.77 -14.20
CA LEU A 87 14.06 11.73 -14.70
C LEU A 87 14.39 10.36 -14.09
N ARG A 88 15.67 10.03 -13.95
CA ARG A 88 16.09 8.79 -13.28
C ARG A 88 15.70 8.78 -11.83
N GLN A 89 15.85 9.90 -11.12
CA GLN A 89 15.44 10.02 -9.72
C GLN A 89 13.93 9.86 -9.57
N ARG A 90 13.17 10.47 -10.48
CA ARG A 90 11.71 10.33 -10.52
C ARG A 90 11.28 8.88 -10.68
N LEU A 91 11.94 8.15 -11.58
CA LEU A 91 11.66 6.73 -11.79
C LEU A 91 11.96 5.90 -10.55
N ARG A 92 13.08 6.17 -9.87
CA ARG A 92 13.41 5.46 -8.62
C ARG A 92 12.38 5.72 -7.53
N ARG A 93 11.92 6.97 -7.39
CA ARG A 93 10.87 7.31 -6.43
C ARG A 93 9.57 6.60 -6.76
N SER A 94 9.22 6.51 -8.04
CA SER A 94 8.03 5.78 -8.49
C SER A 94 8.11 4.29 -8.15
N GLU A 95 9.26 3.66 -8.35
CA GLU A 95 9.48 2.27 -8.00
C GLU A 95 9.30 2.03 -6.50
N LYS A 96 9.83 2.92 -5.67
CA LYS A 96 9.64 2.87 -4.21
C LYS A 96 8.19 3.01 -3.82
N SER A 97 7.48 3.94 -4.46
CA SER A 97 6.05 4.16 -4.21
C SER A 97 5.23 2.92 -4.56
N LEU A 98 5.52 2.29 -5.71
CA LEU A 98 4.85 1.05 -6.11
C LEU A 98 5.13 -0.10 -5.14
N ALA A 99 6.37 -0.24 -4.69
CA ALA A 99 6.73 -1.25 -3.68
C ALA A 99 5.99 -0.99 -2.37
N GLY A 100 5.87 0.27 -1.96
CA GLY A 100 5.11 0.66 -0.77
C GLY A 100 3.62 0.33 -0.89
N LEU A 101 3.02 0.58 -2.05
CA LEU A 101 1.62 0.23 -2.32
C LEU A 101 1.41 -1.28 -2.27
N LYS A 102 2.34 -2.05 -2.83
CA LYS A 102 2.28 -3.52 -2.79
C LYS A 102 2.35 -4.05 -1.36
N ALA A 103 3.27 -3.53 -0.56
CA ALA A 103 3.39 -3.90 0.85
C ALA A 103 2.11 -3.55 1.62
N ARG A 104 1.51 -2.41 1.32
CA ARG A 104 0.27 -1.96 1.93
C ARG A 104 -0.90 -2.87 1.55
N GLU A 105 -1.00 -3.28 0.28
CA GLU A 105 -2.02 -4.23 -0.17
C GLU A 105 -1.91 -5.55 0.60
N LEU A 106 -0.71 -6.10 0.73
CA LEU A 106 -0.48 -7.34 1.49
C LEU A 106 -0.89 -7.19 2.95
N SER A 107 -0.56 -6.05 3.57
CA SER A 107 -0.93 -5.76 4.95
C SER A 107 -2.44 -5.65 5.13
N ILE A 108 -3.12 -4.96 4.22
CA ILE A 108 -4.59 -4.84 4.22
C ILE A 108 -5.24 -6.21 4.11
N ARG A 109 -4.80 -7.02 3.16
CA ARG A 109 -5.35 -8.38 2.97
C ARG A 109 -5.15 -9.25 4.20
N ALA A 110 -3.97 -9.20 4.83
CA ALA A 110 -3.68 -9.96 6.04
C ALA A 110 -4.56 -9.53 7.21
N THR A 111 -4.77 -8.22 7.37
CA THR A 111 -5.64 -7.69 8.43
C THR A 111 -7.08 -8.14 8.23
N PHE A 112 -7.61 -8.02 7.01
CA PHE A 112 -8.99 -8.44 6.72
C PHE A 112 -9.18 -9.95 6.83
N GLU A 113 -8.17 -10.74 6.50
CA GLU A 113 -8.20 -12.18 6.67
C GLU A 113 -8.35 -12.57 8.14
N ARG A 114 -7.58 -11.93 9.02
CA ARG A 114 -7.69 -12.12 10.47
C ARG A 114 -9.05 -11.67 10.98
N ASP A 115 -9.52 -10.52 10.52
CA ASP A 115 -10.83 -10.00 10.88
C ASP A 115 -11.95 -10.93 10.43
N LEU A 116 -11.83 -11.52 9.24
CA LEU A 116 -12.81 -12.46 8.72
C LEU A 116 -12.88 -13.74 9.55
N GLU A 117 -11.72 -14.30 9.90
CA GLU A 117 -11.67 -15.48 10.77
C GLU A 117 -12.29 -15.18 12.12
N ARG A 118 -11.95 -14.03 12.70
CA ARG A 118 -12.50 -13.61 14.00
C ARG A 118 -14.00 -13.36 13.92
N TYR A 119 -14.45 -12.71 12.85
CA TYR A 119 -15.86 -12.46 12.58
C TYR A 119 -16.64 -13.79 12.52
N ARG A 120 -16.14 -14.77 11.79
CA ARG A 120 -16.76 -16.11 11.69
C ARG A 120 -16.88 -16.78 13.03
N TYR A 121 -15.82 -16.74 13.84
CA TYR A 121 -15.83 -17.31 15.19
C TYR A 121 -16.95 -16.69 16.04
N LEU A 122 -17.03 -15.37 16.05
CA LEU A 122 -18.02 -14.64 16.84
C LEU A 122 -19.44 -14.84 16.30
N ALA A 123 -19.63 -14.83 15.00
CA ALA A 123 -20.92 -15.03 14.36
C ALA A 123 -21.46 -16.45 14.59
N ASN A 124 -20.57 -17.42 14.78
CA ASN A 124 -20.94 -18.82 15.04
C ASN A 124 -21.07 -19.15 16.53
N GLY A 125 -21.20 -18.13 17.37
CA GLY A 125 -21.45 -18.31 18.80
C GLY A 125 -20.24 -18.19 19.71
N GLY A 126 -19.08 -17.81 19.17
CA GLY A 126 -17.91 -17.55 19.99
C GLY A 126 -18.12 -16.36 20.91
N SER A 127 -17.59 -16.44 22.13
CA SER A 127 -17.73 -15.37 23.11
C SER A 127 -16.68 -14.28 22.89
N PRO A 128 -17.07 -12.99 22.94
CA PRO A 128 -16.10 -11.90 22.83
C PRO A 128 -14.97 -12.02 23.85
N GLY A 129 -13.76 -11.77 23.41
CA GLY A 129 -12.56 -11.81 24.25
C GLY A 129 -11.96 -13.18 24.46
N THR A 130 -12.58 -14.25 23.96
CA THR A 130 -12.06 -15.62 24.11
C THR A 130 -11.11 -15.98 22.97
N SER A 131 -10.24 -16.94 23.26
CA SER A 131 -9.31 -17.46 22.26
C SER A 131 -10.01 -18.44 21.32
N GLU A 132 -9.64 -18.43 20.04
CA GLU A 132 -10.12 -19.39 19.04
C GLU A 132 -9.59 -20.79 19.24
N LEU A 133 -8.50 -20.92 19.98
CA LEU A 133 -7.81 -22.19 20.15
C LEU A 133 -8.36 -23.06 21.30
N ASN A 134 -9.46 -22.69 21.84
CA ASN A 134 -10.09 -23.47 22.93
C ASN A 134 -11.05 -24.53 22.43
#